data_9ba43d0f6f4c8f9595b6129c864f43f0
#
_entry.id   9ba43d0f6f4c8f9595b6129c864f43f0
#
_cell.length_a   1.000
_cell.length_b   1.000
_cell.length_c   1.000
_cell.angle_alpha   90.00
_cell.angle_beta   90.00
_cell.angle_gamma   90.00
#
_symmetry.space_group_name_H-M   'P 1'
#
loop_
_entity.id
_entity.type
_entity.pdbx_description
1 polymer ?
#
loop_
_entity_poly.entity_id
_entity_poly.type
_entity_poly.pdbx_seq_one_letter_code
_entity_poly.pdbx_strand_id
1 'polypeptide(L)'
;MKNNKKFVALLMAMMMMMSMAACGGAEAPAEETADAPAATEQTEEAPAEEAPAEEAPAAEGETSGEAATSAPAEFDGKIHGPFLMTTCGQSTGSVMLHMVAGQIGATSTDDHSLAADAVASSGAKTLVITTGTSGKGMGAAGTDVNDEIERCTAVAEAAKEAGMTIVVAHVEGMARRTDSADQSSIDSMLPFADVIMVVEESDSDKLFSNYASENNIPIVIAKDALGLGEFMAAE
;
A
#
# COMPACT_ATOMS: atom_id res chain seq x y z
N MET A 1 49.01 -17.66 1.00
CA MET A 1 48.22 -17.27 -0.16
C MET A 1 48.40 -18.29 -1.28
N LYS A 2 47.83 -19.50 -1.16
CA LYS A 2 48.01 -20.55 -2.21
C LYS A 2 47.02 -21.70 -1.99
N ASN A 3 45.68 -21.45 -1.95
CA ASN A 3 44.73 -22.57 -1.91
C ASN A 3 43.33 -22.28 -2.49
N ASN A 4 43.08 -21.08 -3.04
CA ASN A 4 41.74 -20.75 -3.52
C ASN A 4 41.45 -20.98 -5.02
N LYS A 5 42.41 -21.60 -5.73
CA LYS A 5 42.25 -21.87 -7.19
C LYS A 5 41.74 -23.28 -7.52
N LYS A 6 41.58 -24.16 -6.53
CA LYS A 6 41.12 -25.53 -6.78
C LYS A 6 39.64 -25.79 -6.49
N PHE A 7 38.93 -24.83 -5.87
CA PHE A 7 37.51 -24.97 -5.58
C PHE A 7 36.57 -24.43 -6.69
N VAL A 8 37.10 -23.61 -7.59
CA VAL A 8 36.27 -23.04 -8.71
C VAL A 8 36.16 -24.02 -9.89
N ALA A 9 37.05 -24.97 -10.01
CA ALA A 9 37.05 -25.92 -11.14
C ALA A 9 36.10 -27.13 -10.94
N LEU A 10 35.54 -27.35 -9.79
CA LEU A 10 34.69 -28.53 -9.49
C LEU A 10 33.18 -28.22 -9.62
N LEU A 11 32.77 -26.96 -9.71
CA LEU A 11 31.35 -26.55 -9.81
C LEU A 11 30.87 -26.37 -11.25
N MET A 12 31.74 -26.42 -12.27
CA MET A 12 31.40 -26.28 -13.68
C MET A 12 31.22 -27.59 -14.47
N ALA A 13 31.39 -28.74 -13.84
CA ALA A 13 31.33 -30.03 -14.51
C ALA A 13 30.05 -30.85 -14.30
N MET A 14 29.03 -30.29 -13.62
CA MET A 14 27.81 -31.05 -13.29
C MET A 14 26.51 -30.48 -13.91
N MET A 15 26.62 -29.69 -14.98
CA MET A 15 25.46 -29.08 -15.65
C MET A 15 25.45 -29.35 -17.17
N MET A 16 25.83 -30.52 -17.59
CA MET A 16 25.66 -30.97 -18.99
C MET A 16 25.45 -32.48 -19.01
N MET A 17 24.19 -32.90 -18.85
CA MET A 17 23.66 -34.17 -19.39
C MET A 17 22.21 -34.30 -18.97
N MET A 18 21.30 -33.90 -19.85
CA MET A 18 20.04 -34.56 -20.14
C MET A 18 19.35 -33.81 -21.29
N SER A 19 19.73 -34.22 -22.49
CA SER A 19 18.96 -34.00 -23.70
C SER A 19 18.70 -35.36 -24.32
N MET A 20 17.53 -35.49 -24.92
CA MET A 20 17.12 -36.46 -25.92
C MET A 20 16.37 -37.71 -25.47
N ALA A 21 15.07 -37.71 -25.84
CA ALA A 21 14.38 -38.72 -26.63
C ALA A 21 12.94 -38.23 -26.83
N ALA A 22 12.51 -37.78 -27.94
CA ALA A 22 12.23 -38.45 -29.21
C ALA A 22 10.74 -38.82 -29.31
N CYS A 23 10.04 -38.10 -30.15
CA CYS A 23 9.36 -38.51 -31.38
C CYS A 23 8.16 -39.48 -31.31
N GLY A 24 7.10 -39.08 -31.99
CA GLY A 24 6.08 -39.88 -32.67
C GLY A 24 4.69 -39.67 -32.10
N GLY A 25 3.69 -39.27 -32.81
CA GLY A 25 3.31 -39.27 -34.15
C GLY A 25 1.84 -38.90 -34.24
N ALA A 26 1.48 -38.22 -35.26
CA ALA A 26 0.23 -37.83 -35.90
C ALA A 26 -1.02 -38.69 -35.59
N GLU A 27 -2.17 -38.05 -35.50
CA GLU A 27 -3.27 -38.00 -36.47
C GLU A 27 -4.53 -37.40 -35.85
N ALA A 28 -5.07 -36.37 -36.44
CA ALA A 28 -6.50 -36.04 -36.38
C ALA A 28 -7.18 -36.85 -37.50
N PRO A 29 -8.51 -37.04 -37.59
CA PRO A 29 -9.46 -35.94 -37.69
C PRO A 29 -10.89 -36.19 -37.13
N ALA A 30 -11.72 -35.11 -37.32
CA ALA A 30 -13.15 -35.03 -37.70
C ALA A 30 -14.20 -35.22 -36.60
N GLU A 31 -14.92 -34.12 -36.30
CA GLU A 31 -16.33 -33.78 -36.63
C GLU A 31 -17.41 -34.77 -36.12
N GLU A 32 -18.31 -34.26 -35.31
CA GLU A 32 -19.74 -34.14 -35.60
C GLU A 32 -20.52 -33.50 -34.41
N THR A 33 -21.05 -32.37 -34.65
CA THR A 33 -22.39 -31.79 -34.59
C THR A 33 -23.37 -32.25 -33.51
N ALA A 34 -23.95 -31.17 -32.94
CA ALA A 34 -25.33 -30.94 -32.56
C ALA A 34 -25.90 -31.70 -31.36
N ASP A 35 -26.40 -31.00 -30.35
CA ASP A 35 -27.81 -30.60 -30.24
C ASP A 35 -28.02 -29.82 -28.93
N ALA A 36 -28.67 -28.71 -29.01
CA ALA A 36 -29.28 -28.05 -27.86
C ALA A 36 -30.72 -28.58 -27.74
N PRO A 37 -31.28 -28.61 -26.53
CA PRO A 37 -32.51 -27.83 -26.41
C PRO A 37 -32.56 -26.91 -25.19
N ALA A 38 -33.26 -25.84 -25.44
CA ALA A 38 -33.60 -24.73 -24.59
C ALA A 38 -34.61 -25.09 -23.48
N ALA A 39 -34.67 -24.12 -22.55
CA ALA A 39 -35.78 -23.67 -21.73
C ALA A 39 -36.13 -24.50 -20.47
N THR A 40 -36.09 -23.86 -19.34
CA THR A 40 -37.30 -23.25 -18.75
C THR A 40 -36.96 -22.30 -17.62
N GLU A 41 -37.52 -21.09 -17.72
CA GLU A 41 -37.70 -20.12 -16.65
C GLU A 41 -38.42 -20.73 -15.47
N GLN A 42 -38.00 -20.39 -14.26
CA GLN A 42 -38.93 -20.17 -13.16
C GLN A 42 -38.41 -19.06 -12.26
N THR A 43 -39.05 -17.94 -12.41
CA THR A 43 -39.20 -16.85 -11.47
C THR A 43 -39.89 -17.36 -10.22
N GLU A 44 -39.28 -17.16 -9.05
CA GLU A 44 -40.00 -17.20 -7.79
C GLU A 44 -39.59 -16.00 -6.95
N GLU A 45 -40.54 -15.10 -6.92
CA GLU A 45 -40.62 -13.90 -6.11
C GLU A 45 -41.14 -14.29 -4.73
N ALA A 46 -40.46 -13.83 -3.66
CA ALA A 46 -41.10 -13.78 -2.34
C ALA A 46 -40.24 -13.02 -1.34
N PRO A 47 -40.81 -12.53 -0.23
CA PRO A 47 -41.09 -11.10 -0.09
C PRO A 47 -40.16 -10.43 0.95
N ALA A 48 -40.12 -9.11 0.87
CA ALA A 48 -39.51 -8.24 1.85
C ALA A 48 -40.14 -8.44 3.25
N GLU A 49 -39.27 -8.64 4.25
CA GLU A 49 -39.66 -8.51 5.65
C GLU A 49 -38.84 -7.37 6.26
N GLU A 50 -39.54 -6.29 6.55
CA GLU A 50 -39.02 -5.14 7.30
C GLU A 50 -38.73 -5.61 8.75
N ALA A 51 -37.53 -5.31 9.24
CA ALA A 51 -37.24 -5.35 10.66
C ALA A 51 -36.81 -3.96 11.14
N PRO A 52 -37.23 -3.56 12.34
CA PRO A 52 -37.26 -2.17 12.76
C PRO A 52 -35.91 -1.65 13.26
N ALA A 53 -35.70 -0.38 13.01
CA ALA A 53 -34.58 0.40 13.53
C ALA A 53 -34.59 0.38 15.07
N GLU A 54 -33.48 -0.05 15.67
CA GLU A 54 -33.20 0.11 17.09
C GLU A 54 -32.12 1.18 17.24
N GLU A 55 -32.52 2.30 17.85
CA GLU A 55 -31.67 3.39 18.26
C GLU A 55 -30.61 2.88 19.26
N ALA A 56 -29.33 3.08 18.95
CA ALA A 56 -28.26 2.93 19.92
C ALA A 56 -27.91 4.31 20.54
N PRO A 57 -27.71 4.36 21.86
CA PRO A 57 -27.51 5.62 22.54
C PRO A 57 -26.08 6.17 22.34
N ALA A 58 -26.03 7.49 22.12
CA ALA A 58 -24.81 8.29 22.16
C ALA A 58 -24.07 8.10 23.48
N ALA A 59 -22.82 7.67 23.43
CA ALA A 59 -21.88 7.75 24.53
C ALA A 59 -20.96 8.95 24.26
N GLU A 60 -21.25 10.06 24.93
CA GLU A 60 -20.30 11.14 25.12
C GLU A 60 -19.16 10.64 26.01
N GLY A 61 -17.96 10.61 25.46
CA GLY A 61 -16.73 10.37 26.18
C GLY A 61 -15.74 11.46 25.82
N GLU A 62 -15.85 12.61 26.50
CA GLU A 62 -14.79 13.61 26.51
C GLU A 62 -13.55 13.01 27.20
N THR A 63 -12.49 12.78 26.45
CA THR A 63 -11.14 12.72 27.00
C THR A 63 -10.31 13.78 26.29
N SER A 64 -10.27 14.94 26.92
CA SER A 64 -9.32 16.01 26.66
C SER A 64 -7.91 15.48 26.99
N GLY A 65 -7.24 14.94 25.98
CA GLY A 65 -5.81 14.75 25.93
C GLY A 65 -5.19 15.99 25.31
N GLU A 66 -4.57 16.81 26.13
CA GLU A 66 -3.77 17.96 25.71
C GLU A 66 -2.59 17.44 24.88
N ALA A 67 -2.77 17.35 23.56
CA ALA A 67 -1.70 17.10 22.60
C ALA A 67 -0.80 18.33 22.60
N ALA A 68 0.45 18.14 23.00
CA ALA A 68 1.50 19.12 22.80
C ALA A 68 1.62 19.42 21.30
N THR A 69 0.96 20.48 20.85
CA THR A 69 1.11 21.05 19.52
C THR A 69 2.49 21.72 19.46
N SER A 70 3.51 20.97 19.02
CA SER A 70 4.63 21.62 18.38
C SER A 70 4.11 22.17 17.06
N ALA A 71 4.16 23.48 16.88
CA ALA A 71 3.83 24.08 15.58
C ALA A 71 4.61 23.36 14.48
N PRO A 72 3.98 22.95 13.36
CA PRO A 72 4.68 22.32 12.28
C PRO A 72 5.80 23.27 11.83
N ALA A 73 7.03 22.76 11.73
CA ALA A 73 8.11 23.46 11.05
C ALA A 73 7.56 23.83 9.67
N GLU A 74 7.78 25.08 9.22
CA GLU A 74 7.31 25.51 7.91
C GLU A 74 7.78 24.49 6.86
N PHE A 75 6.83 23.89 6.14
CA PHE A 75 7.14 22.92 5.09
C PHE A 75 7.92 23.64 3.98
N ASP A 76 9.17 23.24 3.77
CA ASP A 76 10.08 23.84 2.81
C ASP A 76 9.89 23.37 1.36
N GLY A 77 8.85 22.57 1.12
CA GLY A 77 8.55 21.95 -0.18
C GLY A 77 9.27 20.62 -0.40
N LYS A 78 9.97 20.10 0.62
CA LYS A 78 10.68 18.82 0.58
C LYS A 78 10.30 17.92 1.75
N ILE A 79 10.39 16.64 1.51
CA ILE A 79 10.20 15.57 2.49
C ILE A 79 11.55 14.89 2.69
N HIS A 80 12.09 14.99 3.89
CA HIS A 80 13.47 14.61 4.18
C HIS A 80 13.58 13.18 4.72
N GLY A 81 14.53 12.42 4.16
CA GLY A 81 14.92 11.09 4.65
C GLY A 81 15.81 11.12 5.89
N PRO A 82 16.26 9.97 6.40
CA PRO A 82 15.94 8.62 5.91
C PRO A 82 14.46 8.26 6.05
N PHE A 83 13.97 7.43 5.13
CA PHE A 83 12.55 7.05 5.06
C PHE A 83 12.31 5.65 5.60
N LEU A 84 11.25 5.50 6.38
CA LEU A 84 10.62 4.21 6.72
C LEU A 84 9.29 4.17 5.98
N MET A 85 9.06 3.15 5.17
CA MET A 85 7.88 3.07 4.31
C MET A 85 7.09 1.82 4.61
N THR A 86 5.76 1.96 4.60
CA THR A 86 4.82 0.84 4.72
C THR A 86 3.55 1.13 3.92
N THR A 87 2.68 0.15 3.84
CA THR A 87 1.38 0.27 3.15
C THR A 87 0.24 -0.07 4.11
N CYS A 88 -0.86 0.65 4.03
CA CYS A 88 -2.10 0.32 4.74
C CYS A 88 -3.07 -0.34 3.75
N GLY A 89 -2.97 -1.68 3.62
CA GLY A 89 -3.80 -2.46 2.69
C GLY A 89 -3.01 -3.34 1.72
N GLN A 90 -1.71 -3.57 1.97
CA GLN A 90 -0.86 -4.51 1.22
C GLN A 90 -0.80 -4.22 -0.29
N SER A 91 -0.93 -2.93 -0.68
CA SER A 91 -0.76 -2.47 -2.06
C SER A 91 0.74 -2.23 -2.38
N THR A 92 1.05 -1.92 -3.62
CA THR A 92 2.44 -1.76 -4.09
C THR A 92 2.97 -0.33 -3.97
N GLY A 93 2.19 0.59 -3.45
CA GLY A 93 2.53 2.01 -3.40
C GLY A 93 3.83 2.30 -2.64
N SER A 94 4.05 1.66 -1.48
CA SER A 94 5.27 1.85 -0.69
C SER A 94 6.52 1.33 -1.41
N VAL A 95 6.43 0.20 -2.11
CA VAL A 95 7.51 -0.32 -2.96
C VAL A 95 7.87 0.68 -4.06
N MET A 96 6.85 1.30 -4.69
CA MET A 96 7.08 2.30 -5.74
C MET A 96 7.86 3.49 -5.18
N LEU A 97 7.46 4.03 -4.03
CA LEU A 97 8.17 5.16 -3.38
C LEU A 97 9.56 4.75 -2.87
N HIS A 98 9.74 3.53 -2.38
CA HIS A 98 11.05 3.00 -2.03
C HIS A 98 12.02 2.97 -3.23
N MET A 99 11.51 2.55 -4.40
CA MET A 99 12.30 2.59 -5.64
C MET A 99 12.64 4.03 -6.05
N VAL A 100 11.69 4.97 -5.92
CA VAL A 100 11.91 6.39 -6.19
C VAL A 100 12.98 6.97 -5.25
N ALA A 101 12.89 6.67 -3.95
CA ALA A 101 13.91 7.07 -2.97
C ALA A 101 15.30 6.56 -3.37
N GLY A 102 15.41 5.31 -3.80
CA GLY A 102 16.66 4.74 -4.29
C GLY A 102 17.22 5.47 -5.52
N GLN A 103 16.36 5.92 -6.45
CA GLN A 103 16.79 6.65 -7.65
C GLN A 103 17.36 8.02 -7.33
N ILE A 104 16.87 8.71 -6.31
CA ILE A 104 17.40 10.01 -5.87
C ILE A 104 18.55 9.87 -4.86
N GLY A 105 18.97 8.63 -4.54
CA GLY A 105 20.04 8.36 -3.58
C GLY A 105 19.64 8.52 -2.11
N ALA A 106 18.37 8.56 -1.81
CA ALA A 106 17.86 8.63 -0.43
C ALA A 106 17.88 7.24 0.24
N THR A 107 18.22 7.23 1.53
CA THR A 107 18.12 6.03 2.36
C THR A 107 16.66 5.75 2.68
N SER A 108 16.21 4.52 2.38
CA SER A 108 14.84 4.09 2.70
C SER A 108 14.76 2.61 3.02
N THR A 109 13.80 2.25 3.85
CA THR A 109 13.40 0.87 4.15
C THR A 109 11.90 0.75 3.86
N ASP A 110 11.50 -0.33 3.19
CA ASP A 110 10.10 -0.68 2.94
C ASP A 110 9.76 -1.99 3.64
N ASP A 111 8.71 -1.97 4.47
CA ASP A 111 8.24 -3.14 5.20
C ASP A 111 6.71 -3.15 5.27
N HIS A 112 6.09 -4.06 4.52
CA HIS A 112 4.64 -4.23 4.48
C HIS A 112 4.04 -4.79 5.78
N SER A 113 4.88 -5.39 6.62
CA SER A 113 4.50 -5.96 7.92
C SER A 113 5.04 -5.14 9.09
N LEU A 114 5.44 -3.87 8.82
CA LEU A 114 6.01 -2.98 9.83
C LEU A 114 5.16 -2.96 11.10
N ALA A 115 5.79 -3.25 12.22
CA ALA A 115 5.18 -3.20 13.54
C ALA A 115 5.61 -1.93 14.29
N ALA A 116 4.76 -1.47 15.21
CA ALA A 116 5.00 -0.23 15.95
C ALA A 116 6.31 -0.21 16.76
N ASP A 117 6.70 -1.35 17.33
CA ASP A 117 7.92 -1.48 18.13
C ASP A 117 9.22 -1.34 17.30
N ALA A 118 9.15 -1.56 15.99
CA ALA A 118 10.27 -1.38 15.08
C ALA A 118 10.51 0.09 14.69
N VAL A 119 9.52 0.96 14.82
CA VAL A 119 9.55 2.35 14.35
C VAL A 119 10.67 3.15 15.00
N ALA A 120 10.72 3.19 16.33
CA ALA A 120 11.69 3.99 17.08
C ALA A 120 13.14 3.57 16.84
N SER A 121 13.38 2.28 16.51
CA SER A 121 14.71 1.73 16.24
C SER A 121 15.15 1.84 14.79
N SER A 122 14.28 2.29 13.88
CA SER A 122 14.56 2.38 12.44
C SER A 122 15.63 3.40 12.08
N GLY A 123 15.80 4.45 12.88
CA GLY A 123 16.67 5.58 12.58
C GLY A 123 16.14 6.50 11.46
N ALA A 124 14.90 6.28 11.02
CA ALA A 124 14.26 7.11 10.02
C ALA A 124 13.81 8.44 10.61
N LYS A 125 13.75 9.47 9.79
CA LYS A 125 13.20 10.79 10.14
C LYS A 125 11.77 10.93 9.66
N THR A 126 11.41 10.21 8.60
CA THR A 126 10.10 10.26 7.98
C THR A 126 9.52 8.87 7.83
N LEU A 127 8.28 8.71 8.32
CA LEU A 127 7.43 7.56 8.04
C LEU A 127 6.57 7.90 6.82
N VAL A 128 6.55 7.02 5.83
CA VAL A 128 5.64 7.11 4.68
C VAL A 128 4.66 5.94 4.75
N ILE A 129 3.37 6.24 4.85
CA ILE A 129 2.29 5.25 4.80
C ILE A 129 1.54 5.43 3.48
N THR A 130 1.59 4.42 2.62
CA THR A 130 0.77 4.44 1.39
C THR A 130 -0.60 3.85 1.65
N THR A 131 -1.62 4.46 1.08
CA THR A 131 -3.03 4.07 1.21
C THR A 131 -3.57 3.44 -0.07
N GLY A 132 -4.69 2.76 0.06
CA GLY A 132 -5.29 1.93 -0.96
C GLY A 132 -4.96 0.46 -0.75
N THR A 133 -5.89 -0.43 -1.10
CA THR A 133 -5.84 -1.84 -0.72
C THR A 133 -5.54 -2.76 -1.91
N SER A 134 -4.96 -3.90 -1.62
CA SER A 134 -4.80 -5.01 -2.56
C SER A 134 -5.42 -6.27 -1.97
N GLY A 135 -6.62 -6.64 -2.40
CA GLY A 135 -7.26 -7.86 -1.91
C GLY A 135 -6.39 -9.10 -2.11
N LYS A 136 -5.61 -9.16 -3.21
CA LYS A 136 -4.64 -10.25 -3.42
C LYS A 136 -3.47 -10.15 -2.43
N GLY A 137 -2.97 -8.93 -2.16
CA GLY A 137 -1.89 -8.70 -1.20
C GLY A 137 -2.32 -9.06 0.21
N MET A 138 -3.46 -8.55 0.68
CA MET A 138 -4.03 -8.87 1.98
C MET A 138 -4.30 -10.37 2.14
N GLY A 139 -4.89 -11.01 1.13
CA GLY A 139 -5.10 -12.46 1.15
C GLY A 139 -3.80 -13.27 1.23
N ALA A 140 -2.73 -12.82 0.57
CA ALA A 140 -1.41 -13.47 0.66
C ALA A 140 -0.74 -13.25 2.01
N ALA A 141 -0.94 -12.09 2.63
CA ALA A 141 -0.44 -11.76 3.96
C ALA A 141 -1.28 -12.37 5.11
N GLY A 142 -2.48 -12.88 4.80
CA GLY A 142 -3.40 -13.42 5.80
C GLY A 142 -4.05 -12.35 6.68
N THR A 143 -4.27 -11.16 6.13
CA THR A 143 -4.82 -9.97 6.80
C THR A 143 -6.05 -9.44 6.06
N ASP A 144 -6.76 -8.51 6.66
CA ASP A 144 -7.84 -7.75 6.03
C ASP A 144 -7.64 -6.23 6.25
N VAL A 145 -8.57 -5.41 5.73
CA VAL A 145 -8.43 -3.96 5.82
C VAL A 145 -8.49 -3.44 7.25
N ASN A 146 -9.24 -4.09 8.14
CA ASN A 146 -9.36 -3.65 9.54
C ASN A 146 -8.06 -3.94 10.30
N ASP A 147 -7.48 -5.14 10.10
CA ASP A 147 -6.19 -5.53 10.65
C ASP A 147 -5.07 -4.57 10.17
N GLU A 148 -5.10 -4.21 8.87
CA GLU A 148 -4.14 -3.27 8.29
C GLU A 148 -4.29 -1.86 8.86
N ILE A 149 -5.52 -1.38 9.07
CA ILE A 149 -5.80 -0.11 9.70
C ILE A 149 -5.31 -0.11 11.16
N GLU A 150 -5.59 -1.17 11.93
CA GLU A 150 -5.12 -1.30 13.31
C GLU A 150 -3.59 -1.28 13.37
N ARG A 151 -2.93 -2.06 12.53
CA ARG A 151 -1.46 -2.09 12.43
C ARG A 151 -0.89 -0.72 12.07
N CYS A 152 -1.40 -0.08 11.01
CA CYS A 152 -0.88 1.21 10.55
C CYS A 152 -1.18 2.35 11.50
N THR A 153 -2.30 2.31 12.22
CA THR A 153 -2.60 3.24 13.31
C THR A 153 -1.54 3.17 14.39
N ALA A 154 -1.24 1.97 14.89
CA ALA A 154 -0.20 1.78 15.90
C ALA A 154 1.19 2.22 15.41
N VAL A 155 1.52 1.98 14.12
CA VAL A 155 2.76 2.45 13.49
C VAL A 155 2.82 3.97 13.42
N ALA A 156 1.72 4.63 13.03
CA ALA A 156 1.64 6.09 12.94
C ALA A 156 1.77 6.75 14.33
N GLU A 157 1.11 6.18 15.34
CA GLU A 157 1.23 6.63 16.74
C GLU A 157 2.68 6.52 17.24
N ALA A 158 3.34 5.39 17.01
CA ALA A 158 4.74 5.18 17.37
C ALA A 158 5.68 6.15 16.67
N ALA A 159 5.42 6.48 15.39
CA ALA A 159 6.18 7.47 14.64
C ALA A 159 5.98 8.88 15.21
N LYS A 160 4.76 9.23 15.59
CA LYS A 160 4.45 10.50 16.26
C LYS A 160 5.18 10.61 17.59
N GLU A 161 5.18 9.57 18.41
CA GLU A 161 5.91 9.50 19.66
C GLU A 161 7.43 9.62 19.46
N ALA A 162 7.96 9.06 18.37
CA ALA A 162 9.36 9.17 17.99
C ALA A 162 9.74 10.53 17.37
N GLY A 163 8.77 11.43 17.17
CA GLY A 163 8.98 12.75 16.56
C GLY A 163 9.31 12.70 15.06
N MET A 164 8.88 11.65 14.38
CA MET A 164 9.04 11.51 12.92
C MET A 164 8.00 12.35 12.18
N THR A 165 8.36 12.85 11.00
CA THR A 165 7.38 13.37 10.04
C THR A 165 6.57 12.22 9.45
N ILE A 166 5.24 12.35 9.44
CA ILE A 166 4.35 11.35 8.86
C ILE A 166 3.83 11.83 7.51
N VAL A 167 4.14 11.08 6.47
CA VAL A 167 3.64 11.30 5.12
C VAL A 167 2.57 10.27 4.80
N VAL A 168 1.36 10.72 4.52
CA VAL A 168 0.32 9.85 3.98
C VAL A 168 0.31 10.00 2.47
N ALA A 169 0.55 8.90 1.78
CA ALA A 169 0.69 8.90 0.33
C ALA A 169 -0.37 8.06 -0.37
N HIS A 170 -0.79 8.49 -1.58
CA HIS A 170 -1.65 7.69 -2.45
C HIS A 170 -1.14 7.80 -3.90
N VAL A 171 -0.48 6.74 -4.37
CA VAL A 171 0.38 6.81 -5.56
C VAL A 171 -0.01 5.86 -6.69
N GLU A 172 -1.03 5.03 -6.48
CA GLU A 172 -1.50 4.06 -7.48
C GLU A 172 -2.73 4.54 -8.25
N GLY A 173 -3.09 5.82 -8.14
CA GLY A 173 -4.19 6.44 -8.87
C GLY A 173 -5.56 5.90 -8.49
N MET A 174 -6.55 6.09 -9.37
CA MET A 174 -7.94 5.64 -9.14
C MET A 174 -8.10 4.13 -9.06
N ALA A 175 -7.08 3.35 -9.47
CA ALA A 175 -7.10 1.89 -9.33
C ALA A 175 -7.15 1.41 -7.86
N ARG A 176 -6.79 2.28 -6.91
CA ARG A 176 -6.86 2.03 -5.46
C ARG A 176 -7.86 2.95 -4.75
N ARG A 177 -8.91 3.32 -5.48
CA ARG A 177 -10.06 4.11 -4.98
C ARG A 177 -11.37 3.54 -5.52
N THR A 178 -11.49 2.21 -5.56
CA THR A 178 -12.56 1.51 -6.26
C THR A 178 -13.65 0.98 -5.33
N ASP A 179 -13.34 0.79 -4.05
CA ASP A 179 -14.27 0.20 -3.09
C ASP A 179 -14.14 0.79 -1.68
N SER A 180 -14.95 0.28 -0.76
CA SER A 180 -14.97 0.75 0.63
C SER A 180 -13.69 0.41 1.41
N ALA A 181 -12.97 -0.64 1.05
CA ALA A 181 -11.72 -0.99 1.71
C ALA A 181 -10.63 0.04 1.36
N ASP A 182 -10.53 0.41 0.08
CA ASP A 182 -9.66 1.50 -0.37
C ASP A 182 -9.96 2.80 0.39
N GLN A 183 -11.25 3.16 0.46
CA GLN A 183 -11.68 4.39 1.14
C GLN A 183 -11.37 4.32 2.65
N SER A 184 -11.63 3.18 3.31
CA SER A 184 -11.33 3.01 4.74
C SER A 184 -9.84 3.16 5.04
N SER A 185 -8.97 2.62 4.17
CA SER A 185 -7.52 2.80 4.28
C SER A 185 -7.13 4.28 4.22
N ILE A 186 -7.70 5.04 3.27
CA ILE A 186 -7.44 6.47 3.09
C ILE A 186 -7.93 7.26 4.31
N ASP A 187 -9.20 7.10 4.68
CA ASP A 187 -9.84 7.87 5.74
C ASP A 187 -9.18 7.65 7.11
N SER A 188 -8.69 6.43 7.36
CA SER A 188 -8.04 6.09 8.61
C SER A 188 -6.63 6.67 8.74
N MET A 189 -5.93 6.87 7.62
CA MET A 189 -4.54 7.36 7.66
C MET A 189 -4.42 8.87 7.52
N LEU A 190 -5.33 9.54 6.79
CA LEU A 190 -5.28 10.98 6.59
C LEU A 190 -5.16 11.81 7.90
N PRO A 191 -5.82 11.45 9.02
CA PRO A 191 -5.70 12.19 10.28
C PRO A 191 -4.29 12.20 10.90
N PHE A 192 -3.40 11.31 10.45
CA PHE A 192 -2.02 11.25 10.93
C PHE A 192 -1.05 12.09 10.08
N ALA A 193 -1.49 12.61 8.93
CA ALA A 193 -0.61 13.25 7.96
C ALA A 193 -0.05 14.59 8.46
N ASP A 194 1.28 14.72 8.49
CA ASP A 194 1.96 16.00 8.52
C ASP A 194 2.15 16.56 7.11
N VAL A 195 2.25 15.67 6.10
CA VAL A 195 2.31 15.98 4.68
C VAL A 195 1.49 14.95 3.90
N ILE A 196 0.74 15.40 2.91
CA ILE A 196 0.04 14.51 1.96
C ILE A 196 0.84 14.44 0.66
N MET A 197 1.05 13.24 0.11
CA MET A 197 1.80 13.00 -1.12
C MET A 197 0.97 12.16 -2.09
N VAL A 198 0.60 12.72 -3.24
CA VAL A 198 -0.29 12.03 -4.19
C VAL A 198 0.12 12.21 -5.65
N VAL A 199 -0.30 11.29 -6.50
CA VAL A 199 -0.24 11.50 -7.94
C VAL A 199 -1.51 12.21 -8.41
N GLU A 200 -1.44 12.95 -9.53
CA GLU A 200 -2.58 13.72 -10.08
C GLU A 200 -3.83 12.88 -10.27
N GLU A 201 -3.68 11.63 -10.74
CA GLU A 201 -4.80 10.73 -10.94
C GLU A 201 -5.53 10.40 -9.63
N SER A 202 -4.78 10.23 -8.52
CA SER A 202 -5.34 9.95 -7.19
C SER A 202 -6.21 11.09 -6.66
N ASP A 203 -5.93 12.32 -7.08
CA ASP A 203 -6.63 13.54 -6.64
C ASP A 203 -7.52 14.15 -7.72
N SER A 204 -7.96 13.35 -8.69
CA SER A 204 -8.78 13.81 -9.81
C SER A 204 -10.14 14.40 -9.36
N ASP A 205 -10.69 13.94 -8.25
CA ASP A 205 -11.90 14.43 -7.59
C ASP A 205 -11.65 15.43 -6.46
N LYS A 206 -10.39 15.82 -6.24
CA LYS A 206 -9.95 16.77 -5.22
C LYS A 206 -10.13 16.30 -3.75
N LEU A 207 -10.26 15.01 -3.50
CA LEU A 207 -10.40 14.50 -2.15
C LEU A 207 -9.21 14.91 -1.26
N PHE A 208 -7.99 14.63 -1.71
CA PHE A 208 -6.78 14.93 -0.94
C PHE A 208 -6.51 16.43 -0.87
N SER A 209 -6.69 17.16 -1.97
CA SER A 209 -6.54 18.62 -1.99
C SER A 209 -7.52 19.33 -1.06
N ASN A 210 -8.78 18.89 -1.02
CA ASN A 210 -9.78 19.46 -0.13
C ASN A 210 -9.44 19.16 1.33
N TYR A 211 -9.13 17.89 1.66
CA TYR A 211 -8.72 17.50 3.01
C TYR A 211 -7.49 18.28 3.49
N ALA A 212 -6.46 18.40 2.65
CA ALA A 212 -5.26 19.18 2.93
C ALA A 212 -5.58 20.65 3.25
N SER A 213 -6.44 21.27 2.42
CA SER A 213 -6.85 22.65 2.60
C SER A 213 -7.67 22.88 3.89
N GLU A 214 -8.61 21.98 4.19
CA GLU A 214 -9.47 22.07 5.36
C GLU A 214 -8.70 21.90 6.68
N ASN A 215 -7.63 21.09 6.65
CA ASN A 215 -6.82 20.77 7.83
C ASN A 215 -5.48 21.53 7.87
N ASN A 216 -5.20 22.44 6.91
CA ASN A 216 -3.95 23.18 6.78
C ASN A 216 -2.71 22.26 6.71
N ILE A 217 -2.83 21.13 6.01
CA ILE A 217 -1.76 20.16 5.80
C ILE A 217 -1.09 20.44 4.45
N PRO A 218 0.24 20.53 4.36
CA PRO A 218 0.94 20.60 3.09
C PRO A 218 0.62 19.39 2.20
N ILE A 219 0.43 19.63 0.91
CA ILE A 219 0.22 18.58 -0.09
C ILE A 219 1.20 18.74 -1.24
N VAL A 220 1.81 17.63 -1.67
CA VAL A 220 2.61 17.56 -2.89
C VAL A 220 1.90 16.66 -3.90
N ILE A 221 1.84 17.13 -5.14
CA ILE A 221 1.14 16.44 -6.23
C ILE A 221 2.10 16.35 -7.42
N ALA A 222 2.32 15.14 -7.92
CA ALA A 222 3.09 14.91 -9.14
C ALA A 222 2.25 14.18 -10.17
N LYS A 223 2.68 14.23 -11.41
CA LYS A 223 2.00 13.54 -12.51
C LYS A 223 1.94 12.02 -12.29
N ASP A 224 3.00 11.45 -11.74
CA ASP A 224 3.17 10.02 -11.48
C ASP A 224 4.09 9.80 -10.28
N ALA A 225 4.24 8.55 -9.86
CA ALA A 225 5.06 8.21 -8.69
C ALA A 225 6.54 8.62 -8.86
N LEU A 226 7.07 8.59 -10.08
CA LEU A 226 8.45 8.98 -10.35
C LEU A 226 8.66 10.47 -10.13
N GLY A 227 7.70 11.30 -10.55
CA GLY A 227 7.71 12.75 -10.32
C GLY A 227 7.66 13.13 -8.84
N LEU A 228 7.15 12.26 -7.97
CA LEU A 228 7.17 12.49 -6.52
C LEU A 228 8.59 12.56 -5.95
N GLY A 229 9.57 11.98 -6.63
CA GLY A 229 10.98 12.09 -6.26
C GLY A 229 11.49 13.53 -6.23
N GLU A 230 10.87 14.46 -6.95
CA GLU A 230 11.22 15.87 -6.93
C GLU A 230 10.91 16.52 -5.56
N PHE A 231 9.99 15.96 -4.80
CA PHE A 231 9.62 16.43 -3.46
C PHE A 231 10.34 15.69 -2.33
N MET A 232 11.07 14.63 -2.63
CA MET A 232 11.87 13.88 -1.67
C MET A 232 13.30 14.39 -1.65
N ALA A 233 13.89 14.41 -0.47
CA ALA A 233 15.31 14.77 -0.29
C ALA A 233 16.05 13.64 0.43
N ALA A 234 17.30 13.41 0.03
CA ALA A 234 18.10 12.34 0.62
C ALA A 234 18.37 12.56 2.11
N GLU A 235 18.66 13.80 2.50
CA GLU A 235 18.81 14.30 3.89
C GLU A 235 18.68 15.82 3.90
#